data_379e7189c2f11635151d3dfe130dfa43
#
_entry.id   379e7189c2f11635151d3dfe130dfa43
#
_cell.length_a   1.000
_cell.length_b   1.000
_cell.length_c   1.000
_cell.angle_alpha   90.00
_cell.angle_beta   90.00
_cell.angle_gamma   90.00
#
_symmetry.space_group_name_H-M   'P 1'
#
loop_
_entity.id
_entity.type
_entity.pdbx_description
1 polymer ?
#
loop_
_entity_poly.entity_id
_entity_poly.type
_entity_poly.pdbx_seq_one_letter_code
_entity_poly.pdbx_strand_id
1 'polypeptide(L)'
;MKTKDNELDMLNGPLFKNILFFALPLAASSLLQELFNSIDVAVVGHFVGSKALAAVGSNAPVIGLLINLFIGISLGACAIISNHIGQQDNKSISNAISTVSMVSVISGFFLLFLGVIVARPILTWMGTPPDVLDEAVKYLRIYFLGMPFIMAFNFGAAILRSMGDTRRPLYILVMAGIINTILNLIFVIVFKMGVSGVAVSTGIANAFSATMIIRLLLKEKEPYRLHLKNIKINYNELSRMLRIGIPAGIQGMIFSISNVVVQSSINGYGADAIAGSAAALNFEYYTYFIIQGFNGAAISFIAQNYGAGKTDRVKKVFWICMGSSAGLCAAFSWLFTWQNDFFLNFFSSMPMVHHYGSIRMHIVLALQFIACSYEIAGSSLRGMGKSLTPAILTVFGTCMLRIFWVYCISPVWSGYNVLMMVYPISWFVTGTMVLIAYWITIKKKIQYR
;
A
#
# COMPACT_ATOMS: atom_id res chain seq x y z
N MET A 1 -27.88 -1.12 -18.47
CA MET A 1 -26.50 -1.22 -18.99
C MET A 1 -25.96 -2.61 -18.59
N LYS A 2 -25.73 -3.53 -19.54
CA LYS A 2 -25.11 -4.84 -19.21
C LYS A 2 -23.66 -4.58 -18.81
N THR A 3 -23.31 -4.84 -17.54
CA THR A 3 -21.94 -4.85 -17.04
C THR A 3 -21.12 -5.89 -17.81
N LYS A 4 -19.88 -5.54 -18.20
CA LYS A 4 -18.93 -6.58 -18.65
C LYS A 4 -18.72 -7.58 -17.51
N ASP A 5 -18.45 -8.84 -17.81
CA ASP A 5 -18.30 -9.94 -16.84
C ASP A 5 -17.32 -9.66 -15.67
N ASN A 6 -16.49 -8.62 -15.77
CA ASN A 6 -15.48 -8.24 -14.78
C ASN A 6 -15.83 -6.97 -13.96
N GLU A 7 -16.87 -6.22 -14.31
CA GLU A 7 -17.25 -4.98 -13.61
C GLU A 7 -18.34 -5.27 -12.56
N LEU A 8 -18.08 -4.88 -11.30
CA LEU A 8 -19.03 -5.06 -10.22
C LEU A 8 -19.97 -3.86 -10.11
N ASP A 9 -21.29 -4.11 -10.06
CA ASP A 9 -22.27 -3.06 -9.76
C ASP A 9 -22.18 -2.65 -8.28
N MET A 10 -21.49 -1.54 -8.02
CA MET A 10 -21.29 -1.02 -6.68
C MET A 10 -22.51 -0.23 -6.16
N LEU A 11 -23.38 0.23 -7.08
CA LEU A 11 -24.52 1.12 -6.73
C LEU A 11 -25.79 0.36 -6.41
N ASN A 12 -26.07 -0.75 -7.10
CA ASN A 12 -27.35 -1.48 -6.97
C ASN A 12 -27.15 -2.96 -6.62
N GLY A 13 -25.98 -3.53 -6.91
CA GLY A 13 -25.68 -4.94 -6.70
C GLY A 13 -25.61 -5.35 -5.21
N PRO A 14 -25.53 -6.66 -4.94
CA PRO A 14 -25.45 -7.22 -3.58
C PRO A 14 -24.10 -6.80 -2.94
N LEU A 15 -24.19 -6.02 -1.84
CA LEU A 15 -22.99 -5.36 -1.26
C LEU A 15 -21.96 -6.37 -0.75
N PHE A 16 -22.36 -7.32 0.08
CA PHE A 16 -21.43 -8.27 0.72
C PHE A 16 -20.62 -9.06 -0.32
N LYS A 17 -21.32 -9.67 -1.27
CA LYS A 17 -20.70 -10.45 -2.36
C LYS A 17 -19.75 -9.58 -3.19
N ASN A 18 -20.21 -8.39 -3.61
CA ASN A 18 -19.42 -7.51 -4.48
C ASN A 18 -18.20 -6.94 -3.75
N ILE A 19 -18.32 -6.60 -2.47
CA ILE A 19 -17.19 -6.14 -1.64
C ILE A 19 -16.14 -7.24 -1.51
N LEU A 20 -16.52 -8.50 -1.24
CA LEU A 20 -15.57 -9.60 -1.17
C LEU A 20 -14.88 -9.85 -2.52
N PHE A 21 -15.64 -9.91 -3.62
CA PHE A 21 -15.08 -10.10 -4.96
C PHE A 21 -14.19 -8.94 -5.43
N PHE A 22 -14.34 -7.77 -4.83
CA PHE A 22 -13.46 -6.63 -5.07
C PHE A 22 -12.23 -6.65 -4.16
N ALA A 23 -12.40 -6.90 -2.87
CA ALA A 23 -11.34 -6.83 -1.87
C ALA A 23 -10.33 -7.98 -1.98
N LEU A 24 -10.78 -9.21 -2.23
CA LEU A 24 -9.89 -10.37 -2.30
C LEU A 24 -8.85 -10.28 -3.43
N PRO A 25 -9.18 -9.88 -4.67
CA PRO A 25 -8.16 -9.67 -5.70
C PRO A 25 -7.16 -8.55 -5.36
N LEU A 26 -7.58 -7.51 -4.63
CA LEU A 26 -6.67 -6.46 -4.15
C LEU A 26 -5.72 -6.98 -3.09
N ALA A 27 -6.22 -7.73 -2.11
CA ALA A 27 -5.39 -8.38 -1.10
C ALA A 27 -4.38 -9.34 -1.74
N ALA A 28 -4.84 -10.16 -2.71
CA ALA A 28 -3.98 -11.06 -3.49
C ALA A 28 -2.91 -10.28 -4.28
N SER A 29 -3.27 -9.12 -4.85
CA SER A 29 -2.30 -8.27 -5.56
C SER A 29 -1.19 -7.78 -4.64
N SER A 30 -1.52 -7.34 -3.43
CA SER A 30 -0.55 -6.88 -2.44
C SER A 30 0.35 -8.02 -1.95
N LEU A 31 -0.24 -9.20 -1.69
CA LEU A 31 0.50 -10.40 -1.32
C LEU A 31 1.50 -10.84 -2.41
N LEU A 32 1.05 -10.83 -3.66
CA LEU A 32 1.91 -11.20 -4.80
C LEU A 32 3.05 -10.19 -5.02
N GLN A 33 2.80 -8.89 -4.85
CA GLN A 33 3.86 -7.89 -4.93
C GLN A 33 4.94 -8.15 -3.87
N GLU A 34 4.55 -8.45 -2.64
CA GLU A 34 5.50 -8.78 -1.58
C GLU A 34 6.25 -10.07 -1.85
N LEU A 35 5.56 -11.10 -2.37
CA LEU A 35 6.20 -12.35 -2.77
C LEU A 35 7.25 -12.12 -3.87
N PHE A 36 6.96 -11.32 -4.88
CA PHE A 36 7.92 -11.00 -5.94
C PHE A 36 9.10 -10.20 -5.42
N ASN A 37 8.89 -9.23 -4.53
CA ASN A 37 9.98 -8.52 -3.85
C ASN A 37 10.87 -9.49 -3.05
N SER A 38 10.25 -10.45 -2.36
CA SER A 38 10.98 -11.47 -1.61
C SER A 38 11.80 -12.39 -2.52
N ILE A 39 11.28 -12.74 -3.70
CA ILE A 39 12.03 -13.51 -4.72
C ILE A 39 13.21 -12.71 -5.23
N ASP A 40 13.06 -11.41 -5.52
CA ASP A 40 14.12 -10.52 -5.96
C ASP A 40 15.28 -10.51 -4.94
N VAL A 41 14.94 -10.33 -3.65
CA VAL A 41 15.89 -10.34 -2.54
C VAL A 41 16.58 -11.70 -2.39
N ALA A 42 15.83 -12.80 -2.51
CA ALA A 42 16.36 -14.17 -2.42
C ALA A 42 17.34 -14.49 -3.56
N VAL A 43 17.00 -14.09 -4.79
CA VAL A 43 17.89 -14.27 -5.97
C VAL A 43 19.19 -13.51 -5.78
N VAL A 44 19.13 -12.25 -5.32
CA VAL A 44 20.34 -11.46 -5.04
C VAL A 44 21.18 -12.10 -3.94
N GLY A 45 20.54 -12.45 -2.82
CA GLY A 45 21.24 -13.03 -1.66
C GLY A 45 21.94 -14.36 -1.97
N HIS A 46 21.27 -15.23 -2.73
CA HIS A 46 21.78 -16.57 -3.04
C HIS A 46 22.83 -16.59 -4.16
N PHE A 47 22.63 -15.80 -5.23
CA PHE A 47 23.47 -15.89 -6.43
C PHE A 47 24.51 -14.77 -6.56
N VAL A 48 24.33 -13.64 -5.88
CA VAL A 48 25.27 -12.49 -5.97
C VAL A 48 26.07 -12.32 -4.68
N GLY A 49 25.45 -12.53 -3.52
CA GLY A 49 26.10 -12.50 -2.21
C GLY A 49 25.66 -11.37 -1.30
N SER A 50 26.25 -11.33 -0.09
CA SER A 50 25.82 -10.47 1.02
C SER A 50 25.95 -8.96 0.75
N LYS A 51 26.99 -8.52 0.03
CA LYS A 51 27.17 -7.10 -0.33
C LYS A 51 26.05 -6.61 -1.25
N ALA A 52 25.69 -7.42 -2.24
CA ALA A 52 24.60 -7.14 -3.15
C ALA A 52 23.24 -7.12 -2.43
N LEU A 53 23.03 -8.03 -1.48
CA LEU A 53 21.86 -8.05 -0.64
C LEU A 53 21.73 -6.77 0.21
N ALA A 54 22.86 -6.33 0.81
CA ALA A 54 22.91 -5.08 1.55
C ALA A 54 22.63 -3.86 0.64
N ALA A 55 23.11 -3.89 -0.61
CA ALA A 55 22.84 -2.82 -1.59
C ALA A 55 21.35 -2.72 -1.94
N VAL A 56 20.67 -3.84 -2.17
CA VAL A 56 19.21 -3.83 -2.43
C VAL A 56 18.43 -3.41 -1.18
N GLY A 57 18.80 -3.95 -0.01
CA GLY A 57 18.11 -3.66 1.25
C GLY A 57 18.19 -2.20 1.67
N SER A 58 19.34 -1.52 1.47
CA SER A 58 19.51 -0.10 1.80
C SER A 58 18.64 0.84 0.96
N ASN A 59 18.16 0.38 -0.19
CA ASN A 59 17.33 1.18 -1.10
C ASN A 59 15.83 1.16 -0.73
N ALA A 60 15.35 0.12 -0.03
CA ALA A 60 13.93 -0.06 0.27
C ALA A 60 13.28 1.13 0.99
N PRO A 61 13.89 1.77 2.00
CA PRO A 61 13.30 2.95 2.66
C PRO A 61 13.16 4.16 1.73
N VAL A 62 14.14 4.39 0.85
CA VAL A 62 14.12 5.51 -0.11
C VAL A 62 13.02 5.32 -1.14
N ILE A 63 12.93 4.11 -1.70
CA ILE A 63 11.91 3.72 -2.66
C ILE A 63 10.52 3.88 -2.02
N GLY A 64 10.33 3.32 -0.82
CA GLY A 64 9.07 3.39 -0.09
C GLY A 64 8.63 4.82 0.22
N LEU A 65 9.56 5.68 0.68
CA LEU A 65 9.26 7.07 1.00
C LEU A 65 8.74 7.84 -0.21
N LEU A 66 9.42 7.72 -1.35
CA LEU A 66 9.07 8.47 -2.56
C LEU A 66 7.81 7.92 -3.24
N ILE A 67 7.65 6.61 -3.29
CA ILE A 67 6.48 5.99 -3.94
C ILE A 67 5.21 6.19 -3.12
N ASN A 68 5.26 6.13 -1.78
CA ASN A 68 4.07 6.24 -0.92
C ASN A 68 3.29 7.54 -1.14
N LEU A 69 3.98 8.65 -1.44
CA LEU A 69 3.31 9.92 -1.78
C LEU A 69 2.41 9.75 -3.02
N PHE A 70 2.95 9.14 -4.07
CA PHE A 70 2.23 9.00 -5.35
C PHE A 70 1.18 7.87 -5.30
N ILE A 71 1.39 6.84 -4.49
CA ILE A 71 0.33 5.86 -4.16
C ILE A 71 -0.84 6.59 -3.50
N GLY A 72 -0.59 7.49 -2.54
CA GLY A 72 -1.63 8.33 -1.95
C GLY A 72 -2.39 9.15 -2.99
N ILE A 73 -1.68 9.76 -3.96
CA ILE A 73 -2.30 10.52 -5.04
C ILE A 73 -3.17 9.60 -5.94
N SER A 74 -2.72 8.37 -6.21
CA SER A 74 -3.51 7.40 -6.98
C SER A 74 -4.80 6.96 -6.25
N LEU A 75 -4.79 6.90 -4.91
CA LEU A 75 -6.01 6.69 -4.12
C LEU A 75 -6.98 7.87 -4.26
N GLY A 76 -6.46 9.10 -4.31
CA GLY A 76 -7.24 10.30 -4.61
C GLY A 76 -7.89 10.22 -6.00
N ALA A 77 -7.16 9.77 -7.00
CA ALA A 77 -7.67 9.54 -8.35
C ALA A 77 -8.84 8.53 -8.35
N CYS A 78 -8.66 7.38 -7.69
CA CYS A 78 -9.69 6.37 -7.54
C CYS A 78 -10.96 6.93 -6.88
N ALA A 79 -10.82 7.69 -5.78
CA ALA A 79 -11.94 8.26 -5.05
C ALA A 79 -12.76 9.25 -5.90
N ILE A 80 -12.08 10.13 -6.68
CA ILE A 80 -12.75 11.12 -7.50
C ILE A 80 -13.49 10.48 -8.66
N ILE A 81 -12.84 9.59 -9.42
CA ILE A 81 -13.46 8.91 -10.54
C ILE A 81 -14.66 8.10 -10.04
N SER A 82 -14.51 7.37 -8.93
CA SER A 82 -15.60 6.63 -8.29
C SER A 82 -16.78 7.56 -7.92
N ASN A 83 -16.50 8.75 -7.41
CA ASN A 83 -17.53 9.72 -7.05
C ASN A 83 -18.30 10.21 -8.28
N HIS A 84 -17.60 10.55 -9.38
CA HIS A 84 -18.23 10.94 -10.64
C HIS A 84 -19.05 9.82 -11.28
N ILE A 85 -18.58 8.56 -11.16
CA ILE A 85 -19.37 7.38 -11.57
C ILE A 85 -20.69 7.32 -10.79
N GLY A 86 -20.61 7.56 -9.47
CA GLY A 86 -21.81 7.63 -8.63
C GLY A 86 -22.78 8.75 -9.03
N GLN A 87 -22.26 9.89 -9.46
CA GLN A 87 -23.04 11.03 -9.96
C GLN A 87 -23.57 10.81 -11.39
N GLN A 88 -23.11 9.79 -12.10
CA GLN A 88 -23.39 9.54 -13.52
C GLN A 88 -22.96 10.70 -14.44
N ASP A 89 -21.93 11.45 -14.06
CA ASP A 89 -21.37 12.58 -14.82
C ASP A 89 -20.29 12.11 -15.78
N ASN A 90 -20.69 11.70 -16.97
CA ASN A 90 -19.80 11.17 -18.00
C ASN A 90 -18.70 12.16 -18.42
N LYS A 91 -19.00 13.46 -18.41
CA LYS A 91 -18.01 14.49 -18.76
C LYS A 91 -16.91 14.61 -17.72
N SER A 92 -17.28 14.63 -16.44
CA SER A 92 -16.33 14.69 -15.34
C SER A 92 -15.54 13.39 -15.22
N ILE A 93 -16.12 12.21 -15.53
CA ILE A 93 -15.38 10.93 -15.61
C ILE A 93 -14.26 11.03 -16.65
N SER A 94 -14.57 11.43 -17.88
CA SER A 94 -13.58 11.55 -18.95
C SER A 94 -12.49 12.58 -18.64
N ASN A 95 -12.87 13.74 -18.06
CA ASN A 95 -11.92 14.77 -17.62
C ASN A 95 -10.99 14.27 -16.50
N ALA A 96 -11.54 13.53 -15.53
CA ALA A 96 -10.77 12.95 -14.44
C ALA A 96 -9.77 11.90 -14.96
N ILE A 97 -10.19 10.99 -15.85
CA ILE A 97 -9.31 9.99 -16.47
C ILE A 97 -8.18 10.66 -17.26
N SER A 98 -8.49 11.69 -18.05
CA SER A 98 -7.48 12.47 -18.79
C SER A 98 -6.47 13.11 -17.83
N THR A 99 -6.95 13.76 -16.76
CA THR A 99 -6.11 14.41 -15.75
C THR A 99 -5.23 13.40 -15.01
N VAL A 100 -5.80 12.28 -14.57
CA VAL A 100 -5.10 11.19 -13.88
C VAL A 100 -3.99 10.60 -14.76
N SER A 101 -4.25 10.42 -16.05
CA SER A 101 -3.27 9.90 -17.00
C SER A 101 -2.11 10.88 -17.19
N MET A 102 -2.39 12.20 -17.27
CA MET A 102 -1.33 13.20 -17.35
C MET A 102 -0.50 13.28 -16.07
N VAL A 103 -1.15 13.23 -14.90
CA VAL A 103 -0.45 13.19 -13.61
C VAL A 103 0.42 11.95 -13.48
N SER A 104 -0.03 10.81 -13.98
CA SER A 104 0.76 9.58 -14.04
C SER A 104 2.07 9.78 -14.82
N VAL A 105 2.02 10.40 -15.98
CA VAL A 105 3.20 10.70 -16.81
C VAL A 105 4.11 11.68 -16.10
N ILE A 106 3.56 12.82 -15.63
CA ILE A 106 4.35 13.85 -14.94
C ILE A 106 5.03 13.29 -13.69
N SER A 107 4.30 12.56 -12.86
CA SER A 107 4.84 11.97 -11.63
C SER A 107 5.92 10.91 -11.91
N GLY A 108 5.72 10.12 -12.97
CA GLY A 108 6.68 9.11 -13.38
C GLY A 108 8.01 9.73 -13.81
N PHE A 109 7.99 10.75 -14.68
CA PHE A 109 9.19 11.46 -15.10
C PHE A 109 9.79 12.29 -13.95
N PHE A 110 8.98 12.93 -13.12
CA PHE A 110 9.46 13.64 -11.94
C PHE A 110 10.26 12.71 -11.02
N LEU A 111 9.71 11.53 -10.69
CA LEU A 111 10.41 10.54 -9.87
C LEU A 111 11.65 9.98 -10.54
N LEU A 112 11.63 9.77 -11.85
CA LEU A 112 12.79 9.33 -12.62
C LEU A 112 13.94 10.32 -12.44
N PHE A 113 13.72 11.61 -12.76
CA PHE A 113 14.76 12.62 -12.65
C PHE A 113 15.20 12.85 -11.21
N LEU A 114 14.25 12.99 -10.29
CA LEU A 114 14.54 13.16 -8.87
C LEU A 114 15.37 11.99 -8.34
N GLY A 115 14.94 10.76 -8.60
CA GLY A 115 15.58 9.55 -8.09
C GLY A 115 17.01 9.37 -8.63
N VAL A 116 17.23 9.62 -9.93
CA VAL A 116 18.57 9.52 -10.53
C VAL A 116 19.53 10.54 -9.94
N ILE A 117 19.07 11.80 -9.72
CA ILE A 117 19.88 12.89 -9.17
C ILE A 117 20.17 12.67 -7.69
N VAL A 118 19.13 12.30 -6.90
CA VAL A 118 19.22 12.25 -5.44
C VAL A 118 19.77 10.91 -4.94
N ALA A 119 19.89 9.88 -5.80
CA ALA A 119 20.31 8.53 -5.41
C ALA A 119 21.59 8.51 -4.57
N ARG A 120 22.66 9.12 -5.04
CA ARG A 120 23.95 9.14 -4.33
C ARG A 120 23.90 9.99 -3.04
N PRO A 121 23.46 11.25 -3.08
CA PRO A 121 23.34 12.09 -1.89
C PRO A 121 22.52 11.44 -0.76
N ILE A 122 21.35 10.87 -1.07
CA ILE A 122 20.47 10.31 -0.05
C ILE A 122 21.06 9.04 0.60
N LEU A 123 21.66 8.14 -0.17
CA LEU A 123 22.31 6.94 0.34
C LEU A 123 23.56 7.26 1.18
N THR A 124 24.32 8.26 0.78
CA THR A 124 25.46 8.77 1.56
C THR A 124 24.97 9.36 2.90
N TRP A 125 23.92 10.19 2.85
CA TRP A 125 23.33 10.78 4.05
C TRP A 125 22.75 9.74 5.00
N MET A 126 22.21 8.64 4.47
CA MET A 126 21.72 7.50 5.25
C MET A 126 22.85 6.66 5.87
N GLY A 127 24.12 6.95 5.60
CA GLY A 127 25.24 6.20 6.14
C GLY A 127 25.48 4.85 5.48
N THR A 128 25.09 4.67 4.21
CA THR A 128 25.37 3.43 3.48
C THR A 128 26.88 3.18 3.43
N PRO A 129 27.39 1.98 3.80
CA PRO A 129 28.82 1.68 3.82
C PRO A 129 29.47 1.92 2.45
N PRO A 130 30.72 2.48 2.42
CA PRO A 130 31.39 2.82 1.16
C PRO A 130 31.56 1.67 0.19
N ASP A 131 31.75 0.46 0.70
CA ASP A 131 31.93 -0.78 -0.09
C ASP A 131 30.64 -1.31 -0.74
N VAL A 132 29.48 -0.77 -0.33
CA VAL A 132 28.13 -1.12 -0.82
C VAL A 132 27.52 0.04 -1.62
N LEU A 133 27.97 1.28 -1.36
CA LEU A 133 27.35 2.52 -1.85
C LEU A 133 27.22 2.55 -3.38
N ASP A 134 28.27 2.20 -4.12
CA ASP A 134 28.26 2.31 -5.58
C ASP A 134 27.28 1.32 -6.22
N GLU A 135 27.17 0.10 -5.69
CA GLU A 135 26.15 -0.86 -6.15
C GLU A 135 24.73 -0.44 -5.77
N ALA A 136 24.55 0.10 -4.57
CA ALA A 136 23.26 0.62 -4.12
C ALA A 136 22.81 1.81 -4.99
N VAL A 137 23.68 2.75 -5.30
CA VAL A 137 23.41 3.88 -6.21
C VAL A 137 23.05 3.39 -7.61
N LYS A 138 23.79 2.41 -8.13
CA LYS A 138 23.53 1.85 -9.46
C LYS A 138 22.17 1.17 -9.51
N TYR A 139 21.84 0.34 -8.51
CA TYR A 139 20.52 -0.29 -8.38
C TYR A 139 19.40 0.75 -8.34
N LEU A 140 19.54 1.76 -7.47
CA LEU A 140 18.52 2.78 -7.26
C LEU A 140 18.27 3.60 -8.52
N ARG A 141 19.32 3.99 -9.23
CA ARG A 141 19.21 4.72 -10.50
C ARG A 141 18.46 3.92 -11.55
N ILE A 142 18.82 2.63 -11.73
CA ILE A 142 18.14 1.76 -12.69
C ILE A 142 16.67 1.57 -12.28
N TYR A 143 16.40 1.39 -11.01
CA TYR A 143 15.03 1.27 -10.50
C TYR A 143 14.19 2.51 -10.82
N PHE A 144 14.76 3.72 -10.62
CA PHE A 144 14.06 4.97 -10.91
C PHE A 144 13.84 5.23 -12.41
N LEU A 145 14.64 4.64 -13.31
CA LEU A 145 14.33 4.63 -14.74
C LEU A 145 12.99 3.92 -15.04
N GLY A 146 12.58 2.98 -14.22
CA GLY A 146 11.29 2.28 -14.30
C GLY A 146 10.08 3.07 -13.76
N MET A 147 10.29 4.22 -13.09
CA MET A 147 9.20 4.97 -12.43
C MET A 147 8.06 5.40 -13.36
N PRO A 148 8.28 5.84 -14.59
CA PRO A 148 7.17 6.15 -15.50
C PRO A 148 6.21 4.96 -15.69
N PHE A 149 6.76 3.75 -15.76
CA PHE A 149 5.96 2.53 -15.92
C PHE A 149 5.22 2.16 -14.64
N ILE A 150 5.89 2.28 -13.48
CA ILE A 150 5.28 2.04 -12.16
C ILE A 150 4.10 2.99 -11.94
N MET A 151 4.28 4.27 -12.24
CA MET A 151 3.20 5.26 -12.11
C MET A 151 2.07 4.99 -13.09
N ALA A 152 2.36 4.67 -14.35
CA ALA A 152 1.35 4.32 -15.35
C ALA A 152 0.50 3.12 -14.89
N PHE A 153 1.12 2.09 -14.32
CA PHE A 153 0.38 0.95 -13.78
C PHE A 153 -0.48 1.34 -12.57
N ASN A 154 0.08 2.06 -11.57
CA ASN A 154 -0.64 2.41 -10.34
C ASN A 154 -1.85 3.30 -10.60
N PHE A 155 -1.70 4.34 -11.41
CA PHE A 155 -2.80 5.24 -11.78
C PHE A 155 -3.81 4.57 -12.71
N GLY A 156 -3.34 3.75 -13.67
CA GLY A 156 -4.22 2.97 -14.53
C GLY A 156 -5.04 1.93 -13.75
N ALA A 157 -4.42 1.25 -12.80
CA ALA A 157 -5.12 0.35 -11.88
C ALA A 157 -6.12 1.11 -10.99
N ALA A 158 -5.83 2.35 -10.58
CA ALA A 158 -6.77 3.18 -9.83
C ALA A 158 -8.02 3.53 -10.67
N ILE A 159 -7.86 3.80 -11.97
CA ILE A 159 -8.99 4.00 -12.90
C ILE A 159 -9.85 2.72 -12.98
N LEU A 160 -9.25 1.55 -13.20
CA LEU A 160 -10.00 0.29 -13.26
C LEU A 160 -10.70 -0.04 -11.93
N ARG A 161 -10.03 0.18 -10.81
CA ARG A 161 -10.65 0.02 -9.47
C ARG A 161 -11.86 0.92 -9.27
N SER A 162 -11.81 2.15 -9.76
CA SER A 162 -12.96 3.07 -9.67
C SER A 162 -14.19 2.57 -10.42
N MET A 163 -13.99 1.76 -11.48
CA MET A 163 -15.04 1.12 -12.28
C MET A 163 -15.53 -0.22 -11.68
N GLY A 164 -14.92 -0.70 -10.60
CA GLY A 164 -15.26 -1.99 -10.01
C GLY A 164 -14.42 -3.18 -10.49
N ASP A 165 -13.36 -2.94 -11.21
CA ASP A 165 -12.51 -3.99 -11.74
C ASP A 165 -11.16 -4.06 -11.01
N THR A 166 -11.01 -5.10 -10.20
CA THR A 166 -9.76 -5.43 -9.49
C THR A 166 -9.08 -6.67 -10.06
N ARG A 167 -9.78 -7.44 -10.90
CA ARG A 167 -9.27 -8.72 -11.44
C ARG A 167 -8.28 -8.51 -12.56
N ARG A 168 -8.60 -7.61 -13.51
CA ARG A 168 -7.70 -7.36 -14.66
C ARG A 168 -6.33 -6.82 -14.19
N PRO A 169 -6.23 -5.83 -13.26
CA PRO A 169 -4.95 -5.44 -12.66
C PRO A 169 -4.21 -6.59 -11.97
N LEU A 170 -4.92 -7.48 -11.26
CA LEU A 170 -4.32 -8.66 -10.63
C LEU A 170 -3.69 -9.59 -11.67
N TYR A 171 -4.40 -9.93 -12.76
CA TYR A 171 -3.86 -10.80 -13.80
C TYR A 171 -2.62 -10.22 -14.48
N ILE A 172 -2.62 -8.90 -14.76
CA ILE A 172 -1.43 -8.20 -15.27
C ILE A 172 -0.26 -8.33 -14.31
N LEU A 173 -0.52 -8.16 -13.01
CA LEU A 173 0.52 -8.26 -11.98
C LEU A 173 1.10 -9.67 -11.88
N VAL A 174 0.25 -10.71 -11.93
CA VAL A 174 0.71 -12.12 -11.95
C VAL A 174 1.64 -12.37 -13.12
N MET A 175 1.24 -11.96 -14.32
CA MET A 175 2.06 -12.13 -15.54
C MET A 175 3.38 -11.36 -15.43
N ALA A 176 3.34 -10.11 -14.96
CA ALA A 176 4.53 -9.30 -14.78
C ALA A 176 5.48 -9.89 -13.75
N GLY A 177 4.97 -10.45 -12.64
CA GLY A 177 5.78 -11.10 -11.63
C GLY A 177 6.46 -12.38 -12.14
N ILE A 178 5.78 -13.19 -12.96
CA ILE A 178 6.38 -14.34 -13.61
C ILE A 178 7.50 -13.89 -14.57
N ILE A 179 7.26 -12.86 -15.38
CA ILE A 179 8.27 -12.28 -16.27
C ILE A 179 9.46 -11.76 -15.47
N ASN A 180 9.20 -11.02 -14.38
CA ASN A 180 10.24 -10.49 -13.49
C ASN A 180 11.12 -11.64 -12.94
N THR A 181 10.50 -12.69 -12.38
CA THR A 181 11.23 -13.84 -11.81
C THR A 181 12.11 -14.54 -12.86
N ILE A 182 11.57 -14.80 -14.05
CA ILE A 182 12.33 -15.44 -15.14
C ILE A 182 13.50 -14.55 -15.57
N LEU A 183 13.27 -13.25 -15.77
CA LEU A 183 14.32 -12.32 -16.16
C LEU A 183 15.37 -12.12 -15.07
N ASN A 184 14.99 -12.13 -13.79
CA ASN A 184 15.94 -12.10 -12.68
C ASN A 184 16.91 -13.28 -12.75
N LEU A 185 16.41 -14.50 -12.93
CA LEU A 185 17.26 -15.68 -13.04
C LEU A 185 18.20 -15.59 -14.26
N ILE A 186 17.68 -15.14 -15.40
CA ILE A 186 18.49 -14.98 -16.62
C ILE A 186 19.56 -13.91 -16.44
N PHE A 187 19.23 -12.71 -15.97
CA PHE A 187 20.16 -11.61 -15.86
C PHE A 187 21.18 -11.81 -14.74
N VAL A 188 20.80 -12.43 -13.63
CA VAL A 188 21.70 -12.66 -12.51
C VAL A 188 22.57 -13.88 -12.75
N ILE A 189 22.01 -15.01 -13.21
CA ILE A 189 22.75 -16.28 -13.31
C ILE A 189 23.48 -16.36 -14.65
N VAL A 190 22.80 -16.13 -15.78
CA VAL A 190 23.37 -16.32 -17.12
C VAL A 190 24.24 -15.12 -17.52
N PHE A 191 23.70 -13.89 -17.42
CA PHE A 191 24.43 -12.67 -17.80
C PHE A 191 25.32 -12.11 -16.68
N LYS A 192 25.24 -12.63 -15.45
CA LYS A 192 26.06 -12.23 -14.29
C LYS A 192 26.02 -10.71 -14.00
N MET A 193 24.86 -10.08 -14.22
CA MET A 193 24.68 -8.64 -14.07
C MET A 193 24.58 -8.17 -12.61
N GLY A 194 24.57 -9.08 -11.64
CA GLY A 194 24.48 -8.76 -10.21
C GLY A 194 23.18 -7.98 -9.87
N VAL A 195 23.29 -6.98 -8.98
CA VAL A 195 22.14 -6.16 -8.55
C VAL A 195 21.49 -5.39 -9.71
N SER A 196 22.29 -5.01 -10.74
CA SER A 196 21.76 -4.33 -11.92
C SER A 196 20.78 -5.19 -12.71
N GLY A 197 21.02 -6.52 -12.74
CA GLY A 197 20.16 -7.48 -13.42
C GLY A 197 18.75 -7.49 -12.81
N VAL A 198 18.66 -7.47 -11.47
CA VAL A 198 17.38 -7.41 -10.76
C VAL A 198 16.65 -6.09 -11.00
N ALA A 199 17.36 -4.97 -10.96
CA ALA A 199 16.74 -3.67 -11.24
C ALA A 199 16.21 -3.57 -12.68
N VAL A 200 16.95 -4.10 -13.67
CA VAL A 200 16.52 -4.14 -15.08
C VAL A 200 15.33 -5.04 -15.29
N SER A 201 15.31 -6.26 -14.71
CA SER A 201 14.17 -7.18 -14.82
C SER A 201 12.91 -6.59 -14.21
N THR A 202 13.02 -5.92 -13.05
CA THR A 202 11.92 -5.18 -12.43
C THR A 202 11.42 -4.05 -13.34
N GLY A 203 12.32 -3.31 -13.97
CA GLY A 203 11.98 -2.28 -14.96
C GLY A 203 11.21 -2.82 -16.16
N ILE A 204 11.65 -3.95 -16.73
CA ILE A 204 10.98 -4.61 -17.87
C ILE A 204 9.60 -5.14 -17.47
N ALA A 205 9.48 -5.78 -16.32
CA ALA A 205 8.19 -6.28 -15.80
C ALA A 205 7.19 -5.15 -15.57
N ASN A 206 7.65 -4.01 -15.05
CA ASN A 206 6.83 -2.81 -14.89
C ASN A 206 6.44 -2.18 -16.24
N ALA A 207 7.33 -2.18 -17.24
CA ALA A 207 7.03 -1.73 -18.59
C ALA A 207 5.95 -2.62 -19.25
N PHE A 208 6.01 -3.93 -19.04
CA PHE A 208 4.96 -4.86 -19.46
C PHE A 208 3.63 -4.51 -18.79
N SER A 209 3.61 -4.33 -17.47
CA SER A 209 2.41 -3.98 -16.70
C SER A 209 1.79 -2.67 -17.20
N ALA A 210 2.61 -1.63 -17.39
CA ALA A 210 2.18 -0.34 -17.92
C ALA A 210 1.58 -0.47 -19.34
N THR A 211 2.22 -1.23 -20.21
CA THR A 211 1.73 -1.45 -21.57
C THR A 211 0.37 -2.15 -21.56
N MET A 212 0.21 -3.17 -20.71
CA MET A 212 -1.05 -3.91 -20.62
C MET A 212 -2.17 -3.05 -20.05
N ILE A 213 -1.92 -2.27 -18.98
CA ILE A 213 -2.94 -1.42 -18.37
C ILE A 213 -3.38 -0.30 -19.34
N ILE A 214 -2.45 0.32 -20.05
CA ILE A 214 -2.75 1.35 -21.06
C ILE A 214 -3.58 0.75 -22.19
N ARG A 215 -3.20 -0.43 -22.70
CA ARG A 215 -3.98 -1.13 -23.75
C ARG A 215 -5.40 -1.43 -23.30
N LEU A 216 -5.61 -1.81 -22.04
CA LEU A 216 -6.95 -2.02 -21.49
C LEU A 216 -7.76 -0.72 -21.49
N LEU A 217 -7.19 0.38 -20.98
CA LEU A 217 -7.87 1.68 -20.91
C LEU A 217 -8.20 2.24 -22.31
N LEU A 218 -7.34 2.01 -23.31
CA LEU A 218 -7.60 2.41 -24.72
C LEU A 218 -8.76 1.64 -25.35
N LYS A 219 -9.02 0.41 -24.90
CA LYS A 219 -10.09 -0.47 -25.40
C LYS A 219 -11.39 -0.36 -24.59
N GLU A 220 -11.40 0.41 -23.51
CA GLU A 220 -12.60 0.63 -22.71
C GLU A 220 -13.68 1.38 -23.51
N LYS A 221 -14.95 1.27 -23.04
CA LYS A 221 -16.08 2.00 -23.61
C LYS A 221 -16.14 3.42 -22.99
N GLU A 222 -16.76 4.35 -23.72
CA GLU A 222 -17.08 5.65 -23.14
C GLU A 222 -18.01 5.51 -21.91
N PRO A 223 -17.82 6.32 -20.87
CA PRO A 223 -16.91 7.46 -20.72
C PRO A 223 -15.51 7.08 -20.17
N TYR A 224 -15.20 5.80 -20.04
CA TYR A 224 -13.98 5.30 -19.36
C TYR A 224 -12.77 5.15 -20.28
N ARG A 225 -12.98 5.35 -21.58
CA ARG A 225 -11.93 5.20 -22.58
C ARG A 225 -10.86 6.29 -22.45
N LEU A 226 -9.59 5.86 -22.46
CA LEU A 226 -8.45 6.78 -22.52
C LEU A 226 -8.24 7.27 -23.98
N HIS A 227 -8.20 8.59 -24.15
CA HIS A 227 -7.96 9.23 -25.44
C HIS A 227 -6.58 9.89 -25.48
N LEU A 228 -5.56 9.24 -26.05
CA LEU A 228 -4.18 9.74 -26.06
C LEU A 228 -4.03 11.10 -26.77
N LYS A 229 -4.85 11.36 -27.80
CA LYS A 229 -4.80 12.62 -28.54
C LYS A 229 -5.37 13.83 -27.79
N ASN A 230 -6.20 13.61 -26.77
CA ASN A 230 -6.95 14.64 -26.06
C ASN A 230 -6.60 14.68 -24.58
N ILE A 231 -5.42 14.21 -24.17
CA ILE A 231 -5.01 14.24 -22.77
C ILE A 231 -4.78 15.69 -22.36
N LYS A 232 -5.60 16.17 -21.40
CA LYS A 232 -5.55 17.52 -20.85
C LYS A 232 -5.70 17.48 -19.35
N ILE A 233 -5.02 18.40 -18.66
CA ILE A 233 -5.22 18.58 -17.22
C ILE A 233 -6.44 19.46 -17.01
N ASN A 234 -7.42 18.94 -16.28
CA ASN A 234 -8.50 19.73 -15.72
C ASN A 234 -8.09 20.13 -14.29
N TYR A 235 -7.89 21.42 -14.06
CA TYR A 235 -7.40 21.94 -12.77
C TYR A 235 -8.38 21.66 -11.61
N ASN A 236 -9.68 21.59 -11.85
CA ASN A 236 -10.65 21.24 -10.82
C ASN A 236 -10.49 19.79 -10.39
N GLU A 237 -10.33 18.86 -11.35
CA GLU A 237 -10.11 17.45 -11.05
C GLU A 237 -8.75 17.22 -10.40
N LEU A 238 -7.71 17.90 -10.88
CA LEU A 238 -6.39 17.88 -10.28
C LEU A 238 -6.43 18.35 -8.81
N SER A 239 -7.05 19.50 -8.55
CA SER A 239 -7.16 20.03 -7.18
C SER A 239 -7.89 19.08 -6.24
N ARG A 240 -9.01 18.50 -6.70
CA ARG A 240 -9.76 17.50 -5.91
C ARG A 240 -8.94 16.26 -5.63
N MET A 241 -8.24 15.73 -6.64
CA MET A 241 -7.38 14.56 -6.51
C MET A 241 -6.24 14.81 -5.51
N LEU A 242 -5.54 15.94 -5.63
CA LEU A 242 -4.44 16.30 -4.73
C LEU A 242 -4.93 16.56 -3.30
N ARG A 243 -6.11 17.15 -3.12
CA ARG A 243 -6.73 17.35 -1.79
C ARG A 243 -6.98 16.04 -1.06
N ILE A 244 -7.26 14.96 -1.78
CA ILE A 244 -7.42 13.62 -1.18
C ILE A 244 -6.07 12.90 -1.11
N GLY A 245 -5.29 12.95 -2.17
CA GLY A 245 -4.10 12.14 -2.34
C GLY A 245 -2.90 12.60 -1.54
N ILE A 246 -2.63 13.91 -1.49
CA ILE A 246 -1.46 14.45 -0.75
C ILE A 246 -1.55 14.12 0.74
N PRO A 247 -2.65 14.37 1.47
CA PRO A 247 -2.73 13.99 2.87
C PRO A 247 -2.56 12.49 3.10
N ALA A 248 -3.12 11.65 2.22
CA ALA A 248 -2.97 10.20 2.30
C ALA A 248 -1.52 9.75 2.07
N GLY A 249 -0.84 10.35 1.10
CA GLY A 249 0.58 10.06 0.81
C GLY A 249 1.51 10.50 1.93
N ILE A 250 1.33 11.72 2.45
CA ILE A 250 2.10 12.24 3.60
C ILE A 250 1.88 11.36 4.83
N GLN A 251 0.65 10.93 5.09
CA GLN A 251 0.34 9.99 6.17
C GLN A 251 1.16 8.69 6.03
N GLY A 252 1.22 8.12 4.82
CA GLY A 252 2.02 6.92 4.54
C GLY A 252 3.52 7.12 4.76
N MET A 253 4.05 8.28 4.36
CA MET A 253 5.46 8.63 4.59
C MET A 253 5.79 8.74 6.10
N ILE A 254 4.98 9.48 6.87
CA ILE A 254 5.18 9.65 8.31
C ILE A 254 5.01 8.32 9.05
N PHE A 255 4.08 7.48 8.60
CA PHE A 255 3.90 6.13 9.14
C PHE A 255 5.16 5.27 8.96
N SER A 256 5.79 5.33 7.79
CA SER A 256 7.06 4.64 7.52
C SER A 256 8.18 5.13 8.45
N ILE A 257 8.31 6.44 8.67
CA ILE A 257 9.28 7.02 9.60
C ILE A 257 9.03 6.52 11.03
N SER A 258 7.79 6.51 11.47
CA SER A 258 7.40 6.01 12.79
C SER A 258 7.80 4.53 13.00
N ASN A 259 7.63 3.69 11.97
CA ASN A 259 8.05 2.30 12.03
C ASN A 259 9.58 2.16 12.14
N VAL A 260 10.35 3.03 11.48
CA VAL A 260 11.82 3.05 11.62
C VAL A 260 12.24 3.38 13.04
N VAL A 261 11.57 4.32 13.72
CA VAL A 261 11.85 4.66 15.14
C VAL A 261 11.60 3.46 16.04
N VAL A 262 10.49 2.75 15.89
CA VAL A 262 10.21 1.54 16.67
C VAL A 262 11.24 0.44 16.36
N GLN A 263 11.60 0.24 15.08
CA GLN A 263 12.61 -0.74 14.67
C GLN A 263 13.98 -0.43 15.28
N SER A 264 14.38 0.85 15.36
CA SER A 264 15.62 1.26 16.03
C SER A 264 15.65 0.84 17.51
N SER A 265 14.50 0.91 18.20
CA SER A 265 14.39 0.43 19.58
C SER A 265 14.46 -1.09 19.68
N ILE A 266 13.87 -1.83 18.72
CA ILE A 266 13.98 -3.29 18.66
C ILE A 266 15.45 -3.70 18.50
N ASN A 267 16.22 -2.97 17.70
CA ASN A 267 17.64 -3.24 17.48
C ASN A 267 18.45 -3.17 18.77
N GLY A 268 18.02 -2.37 19.74
CA GLY A 268 18.64 -2.28 21.08
C GLY A 268 18.52 -3.55 21.94
N TYR A 269 17.61 -4.49 21.60
CA TYR A 269 17.43 -5.76 22.30
C TYR A 269 18.34 -6.89 21.76
N GLY A 270 19.16 -6.61 20.72
CA GLY A 270 20.13 -7.54 20.17
C GLY A 270 19.64 -8.36 18.96
N ALA A 271 20.53 -9.18 18.43
CA ALA A 271 20.32 -9.90 17.17
C ALA A 271 19.13 -10.86 17.21
N ASP A 272 18.91 -11.56 18.31
CA ASP A 272 17.81 -12.52 18.45
C ASP A 272 16.44 -11.84 18.44
N ALA A 273 16.35 -10.64 19.04
CA ALA A 273 15.13 -9.84 19.03
C ALA A 273 14.84 -9.29 17.62
N ILE A 274 15.87 -8.86 16.88
CA ILE A 274 15.75 -8.43 15.49
C ILE A 274 15.24 -9.58 14.63
N ALA A 275 15.86 -10.76 14.74
CA ALA A 275 15.50 -11.94 13.96
C ALA A 275 14.08 -12.44 14.28
N GLY A 276 13.73 -12.54 15.56
CA GLY A 276 12.38 -12.96 16.00
C GLY A 276 11.29 -11.97 15.58
N SER A 277 11.60 -10.67 15.74
CA SER A 277 10.70 -9.60 15.28
C SER A 277 10.48 -9.64 13.76
N ALA A 278 11.55 -9.85 12.98
CA ALA A 278 11.45 -9.92 11.53
C ALA A 278 10.65 -11.15 11.06
N ALA A 279 10.82 -12.31 11.72
CA ALA A 279 10.04 -13.51 11.43
C ALA A 279 8.52 -13.26 11.67
N ALA A 280 8.16 -12.69 12.83
CA ALA A 280 6.78 -12.36 13.16
C ALA A 280 6.17 -11.32 12.21
N LEU A 281 6.94 -10.33 11.76
CA LEU A 281 6.51 -9.25 10.88
C LEU A 281 5.98 -9.77 9.52
N ASN A 282 6.50 -10.90 9.01
CA ASN A 282 5.97 -11.48 7.77
C ASN A 282 4.49 -11.86 7.92
N PHE A 283 4.10 -12.43 9.06
CA PHE A 283 2.70 -12.79 9.31
C PHE A 283 1.81 -11.57 9.53
N GLU A 284 2.37 -10.49 10.12
CA GLU A 284 1.67 -9.20 10.19
C GLU A 284 1.40 -8.62 8.79
N TYR A 285 2.34 -8.72 7.85
CA TYR A 285 2.10 -8.29 6.46
C TYR A 285 1.00 -9.10 5.78
N TYR A 286 0.97 -10.43 5.94
CA TYR A 286 -0.07 -11.26 5.32
C TYR A 286 -1.48 -10.86 5.79
N THR A 287 -1.65 -10.62 7.07
CA THR A 287 -2.94 -10.16 7.61
C THR A 287 -3.23 -8.71 7.26
N TYR A 288 -2.21 -7.85 7.16
CA TYR A 288 -2.37 -6.45 6.74
C TYR A 288 -2.79 -6.31 5.27
N PHE A 289 -2.36 -7.20 4.38
CA PHE A 289 -2.81 -7.19 2.99
C PHE A 289 -4.31 -7.47 2.86
N ILE A 290 -4.90 -8.23 3.77
CA ILE A 290 -6.36 -8.39 3.87
C ILE A 290 -7.00 -7.02 4.17
N ILE A 291 -6.48 -6.30 5.16
CA ILE A 291 -6.96 -4.96 5.51
C ILE A 291 -6.87 -4.01 4.30
N GLN A 292 -5.76 -4.02 3.57
CA GLN A 292 -5.55 -3.20 2.38
C GLN A 292 -6.55 -3.49 1.26
N GLY A 293 -6.93 -4.76 1.06
CA GLY A 293 -7.97 -5.14 0.11
C GLY A 293 -9.31 -4.48 0.45
N PHE A 294 -9.72 -4.54 1.71
CA PHE A 294 -10.96 -3.89 2.18
C PHE A 294 -10.86 -2.36 2.23
N ASN A 295 -9.68 -1.78 2.45
CA ASN A 295 -9.44 -0.35 2.31
C ASN A 295 -9.77 0.14 0.90
N GLY A 296 -9.26 -0.56 -0.12
CA GLY A 296 -9.56 -0.25 -1.51
C GLY A 296 -11.06 -0.37 -1.82
N ALA A 297 -11.71 -1.41 -1.30
CA ALA A 297 -13.15 -1.58 -1.43
C ALA A 297 -13.92 -0.44 -0.75
N ALA A 298 -13.55 -0.06 0.49
CA ALA A 298 -14.19 1.02 1.20
C ALA A 298 -14.10 2.35 0.44
N ILE A 299 -12.91 2.70 -0.09
CA ILE A 299 -12.74 3.92 -0.89
C ILE A 299 -13.67 3.91 -2.10
N SER A 300 -13.63 2.85 -2.92
CA SER A 300 -14.34 2.78 -4.21
C SER A 300 -15.85 2.74 -4.02
N PHE A 301 -16.36 1.82 -3.18
CA PHE A 301 -17.79 1.66 -2.94
C PHE A 301 -18.41 2.87 -2.24
N ILE A 302 -17.70 3.43 -1.24
CA ILE A 302 -18.20 4.61 -0.52
C ILE A 302 -18.19 5.82 -1.43
N ALA A 303 -17.13 6.06 -2.23
CA ALA A 303 -17.08 7.19 -3.13
C ALA A 303 -18.21 7.16 -4.17
N GLN A 304 -18.50 5.99 -4.79
CA GLN A 304 -19.60 5.84 -5.72
C GLN A 304 -20.97 6.05 -5.04
N ASN A 305 -21.25 5.40 -3.91
CA ASN A 305 -22.53 5.54 -3.22
C ASN A 305 -22.72 6.94 -2.62
N TYR A 306 -21.61 7.59 -2.20
CA TYR A 306 -21.63 8.96 -1.72
C TYR A 306 -21.93 9.96 -2.86
N GLY A 307 -21.32 9.77 -4.04
CA GLY A 307 -21.60 10.52 -5.26
C GLY A 307 -23.06 10.39 -5.71
N ALA A 308 -23.61 9.17 -5.63
CA ALA A 308 -25.02 8.88 -5.93
C ALA A 308 -26.00 9.35 -4.84
N GLY A 309 -25.52 9.93 -3.74
CA GLY A 309 -26.37 10.37 -2.63
C GLY A 309 -26.95 9.22 -1.77
N LYS A 310 -26.53 7.97 -1.95
CA LYS A 310 -27.05 6.77 -1.25
C LYS A 310 -26.44 6.59 0.14
N THR A 311 -26.74 7.51 1.08
CA THR A 311 -26.13 7.55 2.43
C THR A 311 -26.32 6.24 3.22
N ASP A 312 -27.46 5.58 3.09
CA ASP A 312 -27.69 4.30 3.80
C ASP A 312 -26.82 3.17 3.26
N ARG A 313 -26.55 3.16 1.94
CA ARG A 313 -25.58 2.21 1.38
C ARG A 313 -24.16 2.53 1.83
N VAL A 314 -23.77 3.81 1.97
CA VAL A 314 -22.47 4.20 2.53
C VAL A 314 -22.26 3.60 3.92
N LYS A 315 -23.28 3.68 4.81
CA LYS A 315 -23.21 3.04 6.15
C LYS A 315 -23.09 1.52 6.07
N LYS A 316 -23.89 0.88 5.19
CA LYS A 316 -23.84 -0.57 5.01
C LYS A 316 -22.48 -1.03 4.48
N VAL A 317 -21.91 -0.33 3.49
CA VAL A 317 -20.55 -0.60 2.96
C VAL A 317 -19.51 -0.49 4.07
N PHE A 318 -19.57 0.57 4.88
CA PHE A 318 -18.67 0.76 6.01
C PHE A 318 -18.68 -0.45 6.95
N TRP A 319 -19.87 -0.88 7.42
CA TRP A 319 -19.98 -1.99 8.34
C TRP A 319 -19.59 -3.34 7.74
N ILE A 320 -19.90 -3.57 6.45
CA ILE A 320 -19.48 -4.79 5.77
C ILE A 320 -17.95 -4.82 5.62
N CYS A 321 -17.31 -3.71 5.19
CA CYS A 321 -15.86 -3.64 5.08
C CYS A 321 -15.19 -3.80 6.46
N MET A 322 -15.72 -3.13 7.50
CA MET A 322 -15.21 -3.22 8.87
C MET A 322 -15.31 -4.64 9.41
N GLY A 323 -16.50 -5.25 9.38
CA GLY A 323 -16.73 -6.58 9.92
C GLY A 323 -15.99 -7.67 9.17
N SER A 324 -15.96 -7.60 7.81
CA SER A 324 -15.25 -8.59 7.00
C SER A 324 -13.73 -8.46 7.15
N SER A 325 -13.20 -7.23 7.16
CA SER A 325 -11.77 -6.98 7.35
C SER A 325 -11.32 -7.44 8.74
N ALA A 326 -12.02 -7.02 9.80
CA ALA A 326 -11.68 -7.37 11.16
C ALA A 326 -11.84 -8.89 11.41
N GLY A 327 -12.92 -9.51 10.90
CA GLY A 327 -13.17 -10.94 11.06
C GLY A 327 -12.11 -11.79 10.37
N LEU A 328 -11.77 -11.50 9.10
CA LEU A 328 -10.75 -12.25 8.38
C LEU A 328 -9.35 -11.98 8.97
N CYS A 329 -9.03 -10.73 9.29
CA CYS A 329 -7.75 -10.39 9.93
C CYS A 329 -7.61 -11.13 11.27
N ALA A 330 -8.62 -11.10 12.14
CA ALA A 330 -8.61 -11.81 13.42
C ALA A 330 -8.47 -13.33 13.24
N ALA A 331 -9.21 -13.92 12.29
CA ALA A 331 -9.14 -15.36 12.05
C ALA A 331 -7.73 -15.83 11.66
N PHE A 332 -7.08 -15.15 10.70
CA PHE A 332 -5.71 -15.48 10.30
C PHE A 332 -4.68 -15.11 11.37
N SER A 333 -4.82 -13.94 12.02
CA SER A 333 -3.92 -13.53 13.10
C SER A 333 -3.93 -14.51 14.27
N TRP A 334 -5.12 -14.98 14.66
CA TRP A 334 -5.24 -15.95 15.76
C TRP A 334 -4.77 -17.34 15.34
N LEU A 335 -4.98 -17.76 14.10
CA LEU A 335 -4.43 -18.99 13.57
C LEU A 335 -2.89 -18.99 13.63
N PHE A 336 -2.26 -17.93 13.14
CA PHE A 336 -0.79 -17.80 13.17
C PHE A 336 -0.26 -17.69 14.61
N THR A 337 -0.96 -16.98 15.49
CA THR A 337 -0.55 -16.83 16.89
C THR A 337 -0.73 -18.15 17.66
N TRP A 338 -1.81 -18.88 17.43
CA TRP A 338 -2.05 -20.16 18.08
C TRP A 338 -0.99 -21.21 17.71
N GLN A 339 -0.55 -21.21 16.46
CA GLN A 339 0.48 -22.12 15.95
C GLN A 339 1.85 -21.43 15.81
N ASN A 340 2.15 -20.46 16.70
CA ASN A 340 3.32 -19.60 16.56
C ASN A 340 4.64 -20.40 16.45
N ASP A 341 4.80 -21.47 17.23
CA ASP A 341 6.02 -22.32 17.19
C ASP A 341 6.19 -22.99 15.83
N PHE A 342 5.11 -23.52 15.24
CA PHE A 342 5.15 -24.11 13.91
C PHE A 342 5.57 -23.08 12.86
N PHE A 343 4.96 -21.89 12.88
CA PHE A 343 5.25 -20.86 11.89
C PHE A 343 6.62 -20.21 12.07
N LEU A 344 7.08 -19.98 13.31
CA LEU A 344 8.40 -19.42 13.57
C LEU A 344 9.53 -20.40 13.21
N ASN A 345 9.30 -21.71 13.32
CA ASN A 345 10.26 -22.75 12.91
C ASN A 345 10.65 -22.69 11.41
N PHE A 346 9.80 -22.10 10.54
CA PHE A 346 10.18 -21.85 9.14
C PHE A 346 11.33 -20.85 9.00
N PHE A 347 11.52 -19.97 9.99
CA PHE A 347 12.53 -18.90 9.92
C PHE A 347 13.77 -19.21 10.77
N SER A 348 13.60 -19.82 11.93
CA SER A 348 14.69 -20.12 12.84
C SER A 348 14.31 -21.26 13.79
N SER A 349 15.28 -22.04 14.22
CA SER A 349 15.15 -23.03 15.30
C SER A 349 15.76 -22.54 16.64
N MET A 350 16.28 -21.31 16.69
CA MET A 350 16.93 -20.76 17.87
C MET A 350 15.91 -20.37 18.95
N PRO A 351 16.02 -20.86 20.20
CA PRO A 351 15.02 -20.61 21.25
C PRO A 351 14.77 -19.13 21.56
N MET A 352 15.83 -18.31 21.55
CA MET A 352 15.70 -16.86 21.83
C MET A 352 15.01 -16.12 20.69
N VAL A 353 15.24 -16.49 19.43
CA VAL A 353 14.52 -15.96 18.26
C VAL A 353 13.03 -16.28 18.36
N HIS A 354 12.69 -17.53 18.73
CA HIS A 354 11.32 -17.95 19.00
C HIS A 354 10.69 -17.16 20.13
N HIS A 355 11.40 -16.95 21.23
CA HIS A 355 10.88 -16.18 22.36
C HIS A 355 10.45 -14.76 21.96
N TYR A 356 11.31 -14.02 21.27
CA TYR A 356 10.97 -12.65 20.82
C TYR A 356 9.90 -12.66 19.72
N GLY A 357 9.95 -13.60 18.78
CA GLY A 357 8.93 -13.76 17.75
C GLY A 357 7.55 -14.06 18.33
N SER A 358 7.47 -14.97 19.28
CA SER A 358 6.23 -15.35 19.98
C SER A 358 5.64 -14.15 20.75
N ILE A 359 6.45 -13.39 21.48
CA ILE A 359 5.99 -12.17 22.15
C ILE A 359 5.33 -11.21 21.15
N ARG A 360 5.99 -10.96 20.01
CA ARG A 360 5.46 -10.06 18.99
C ARG A 360 4.17 -10.61 18.38
N MET A 361 4.09 -11.91 18.10
CA MET A 361 2.88 -12.53 17.57
C MET A 361 1.70 -12.41 18.56
N HIS A 362 1.92 -12.64 19.85
CA HIS A 362 0.86 -12.56 20.85
C HIS A 362 0.39 -11.12 21.13
N ILE A 363 1.28 -10.14 21.10
CA ILE A 363 0.93 -8.75 21.42
C ILE A 363 0.50 -7.98 20.16
N VAL A 364 1.25 -8.09 19.07
CA VAL A 364 1.02 -7.27 17.88
C VAL A 364 0.09 -7.99 16.91
N LEU A 365 0.46 -9.18 16.45
CA LEU A 365 -0.30 -9.91 15.44
C LEU A 365 -1.71 -10.29 15.95
N ALA A 366 -1.82 -10.85 17.15
CA ALA A 366 -3.12 -11.27 17.71
C ALA A 366 -4.12 -10.12 17.84
N LEU A 367 -3.65 -8.89 18.03
CA LEU A 367 -4.47 -7.69 18.18
C LEU A 367 -4.53 -6.82 16.91
N GLN A 368 -3.95 -7.26 15.79
CA GLN A 368 -3.87 -6.47 14.56
C GLN A 368 -5.24 -6.13 13.96
N PHE A 369 -6.27 -6.92 14.22
CA PHE A 369 -7.64 -6.62 13.79
C PHE A 369 -8.15 -5.26 14.33
N ILE A 370 -7.58 -4.74 15.44
CA ILE A 370 -7.90 -3.40 15.95
C ILE A 370 -7.53 -2.32 14.93
N ALA A 371 -6.46 -2.54 14.13
CA ALA A 371 -6.04 -1.61 13.09
C ALA A 371 -7.12 -1.39 12.01
N CYS A 372 -8.01 -2.37 11.79
CA CYS A 372 -9.13 -2.21 10.88
C CYS A 372 -10.01 -1.00 11.22
N SER A 373 -10.08 -0.63 12.52
CA SER A 373 -10.91 0.46 12.99
C SER A 373 -10.54 1.81 12.39
N TYR A 374 -9.25 2.17 12.36
CA TYR A 374 -8.81 3.44 11.76
C TYR A 374 -8.60 3.33 10.25
N GLU A 375 -8.19 2.16 9.76
CA GLU A 375 -7.95 1.95 8.34
C GLU A 375 -9.25 2.05 7.52
N ILE A 376 -10.28 1.29 7.89
CA ILE A 376 -11.56 1.31 7.18
C ILE A 376 -12.29 2.64 7.38
N ALA A 377 -12.27 3.21 8.59
CA ALA A 377 -12.89 4.51 8.83
C ALA A 377 -12.17 5.64 8.07
N GLY A 378 -10.83 5.60 8.03
CA GLY A 378 -10.02 6.54 7.27
C GLY A 378 -10.26 6.43 5.75
N SER A 379 -10.32 5.21 5.22
CA SER A 379 -10.62 4.94 3.82
C SER A 379 -12.05 5.39 3.46
N SER A 380 -12.99 5.22 4.39
CA SER A 380 -14.36 5.71 4.23
C SER A 380 -14.43 7.23 4.16
N LEU A 381 -13.69 7.93 5.02
CA LEU A 381 -13.58 9.39 4.98
C LEU A 381 -12.94 9.88 3.68
N ARG A 382 -11.89 9.19 3.18
CA ARG A 382 -11.27 9.48 1.88
C ARG A 382 -12.26 9.29 0.73
N GLY A 383 -13.05 8.22 0.73
CA GLY A 383 -14.12 7.97 -0.24
C GLY A 383 -15.20 9.08 -0.24
N MET A 384 -15.43 9.74 0.91
CA MET A 384 -16.29 10.91 1.03
C MET A 384 -15.58 12.24 0.70
N GLY A 385 -14.33 12.22 0.22
CA GLY A 385 -13.53 13.40 -0.11
C GLY A 385 -12.85 14.10 1.08
N LYS A 386 -12.87 13.48 2.27
CA LYS A 386 -12.29 14.05 3.51
C LYS A 386 -11.03 13.30 3.91
N SER A 387 -9.91 13.56 3.24
CA SER A 387 -8.64 12.86 3.48
C SER A 387 -7.77 13.50 4.57
N LEU A 388 -7.88 14.82 4.76
CA LEU A 388 -7.03 15.54 5.73
C LEU A 388 -7.33 15.09 7.17
N THR A 389 -8.61 14.91 7.51
CA THR A 389 -9.02 14.51 8.87
C THR A 389 -8.40 13.17 9.30
N PRO A 390 -8.60 12.04 8.57
CA PRO A 390 -7.97 10.79 8.96
C PRO A 390 -6.44 10.84 8.91
N ALA A 391 -5.84 11.62 7.99
CA ALA A 391 -4.39 11.76 7.92
C ALA A 391 -3.82 12.41 9.19
N ILE A 392 -4.38 13.54 9.63
CA ILE A 392 -3.95 14.21 10.87
C ILE A 392 -4.15 13.30 12.08
N LEU A 393 -5.34 12.70 12.23
CA LEU A 393 -5.65 11.86 13.38
C LEU A 393 -4.72 10.62 13.45
N THR A 394 -4.37 10.03 12.30
CA THR A 394 -3.44 8.89 12.27
C THR A 394 -2.01 9.32 12.58
N VAL A 395 -1.57 10.48 12.10
CA VAL A 395 -0.23 11.01 12.43
C VAL A 395 -0.11 11.23 13.93
N PHE A 396 -1.11 11.86 14.57
CA PHE A 396 -1.07 12.07 16.02
C PHE A 396 -1.27 10.77 16.81
N GLY A 397 -2.30 10.00 16.51
CA GLY A 397 -2.68 8.82 17.28
C GLY A 397 -1.76 7.62 17.09
N THR A 398 -1.15 7.46 15.90
CA THR A 398 -0.22 6.36 15.65
C THR A 398 1.23 6.84 15.68
N CYS A 399 1.61 7.82 14.85
CA CYS A 399 3.03 8.12 14.65
C CYS A 399 3.62 8.88 15.84
N MET A 400 2.98 9.98 16.28
CA MET A 400 3.46 10.75 17.43
C MET A 400 3.40 9.93 18.72
N LEU A 401 2.34 9.16 18.94
CA LEU A 401 2.22 8.30 20.11
C LEU A 401 3.31 7.23 20.14
N ARG A 402 3.69 6.62 19.00
CA ARG A 402 4.78 5.65 18.93
C ARG A 402 6.13 6.29 19.25
N ILE A 403 6.40 7.47 18.71
CA ILE A 403 7.62 8.22 19.02
C ILE A 403 7.66 8.55 20.52
N PHE A 404 6.57 9.07 21.08
CA PHE A 404 6.45 9.36 22.51
C PHE A 404 6.66 8.09 23.36
N TRP A 405 6.06 6.97 22.96
CA TRP A 405 6.21 5.70 23.68
C TRP A 405 7.67 5.24 23.74
N VAL A 406 8.37 5.28 22.60
CA VAL A 406 9.77 4.87 22.50
C VAL A 406 10.68 5.71 23.37
N TYR A 407 10.50 7.03 23.39
CA TYR A 407 11.41 7.93 24.11
C TYR A 407 11.01 8.23 25.55
N CYS A 408 9.75 8.11 25.92
CA CYS A 408 9.26 8.49 27.25
C CYS A 408 8.78 7.28 28.08
N ILE A 409 8.14 6.29 27.49
CA ILE A 409 7.54 5.16 28.21
C ILE A 409 8.49 3.97 28.29
N SER A 410 9.05 3.55 27.15
CA SER A 410 9.93 2.38 27.06
C SER A 410 11.20 2.50 27.91
N PRO A 411 11.82 3.67 28.16
CA PRO A 411 12.95 3.80 29.08
C PRO A 411 12.57 3.66 30.56
N VAL A 412 11.34 4.02 30.92
CA VAL A 412 10.85 3.94 32.31
C VAL A 412 10.40 2.52 32.66
N TRP A 413 9.67 1.90 31.75
CA TRP A 413 9.20 0.52 31.89
C TRP A 413 9.93 -0.36 30.86
N SER A 414 11.13 -0.81 31.24
CA SER A 414 11.98 -1.61 30.37
C SER A 414 11.39 -2.99 30.08
N GLY A 415 11.50 -3.44 28.83
CA GLY A 415 11.09 -4.77 28.40
C GLY A 415 10.57 -4.79 26.98
N TYR A 416 10.90 -5.87 26.23
CA TYR A 416 10.46 -6.04 24.86
C TYR A 416 8.93 -6.07 24.74
N ASN A 417 8.24 -6.68 25.73
CA ASN A 417 6.76 -6.71 25.80
C ASN A 417 6.19 -5.30 25.85
N VAL A 418 6.78 -4.41 26.68
CA VAL A 418 6.32 -3.02 26.81
C VAL A 418 6.52 -2.27 25.49
N LEU A 419 7.64 -2.49 24.81
CA LEU A 419 7.87 -1.90 23.49
C LEU A 419 6.80 -2.37 22.49
N MET A 420 6.46 -3.66 22.46
CA MET A 420 5.46 -4.19 21.53
C MET A 420 4.04 -3.69 21.81
N MET A 421 3.71 -3.35 23.05
CA MET A 421 2.40 -2.78 23.42
C MET A 421 2.09 -1.45 22.72
N VAL A 422 3.08 -0.74 22.21
CA VAL A 422 2.88 0.50 21.46
C VAL A 422 1.96 0.31 20.25
N TYR A 423 2.02 -0.86 19.60
CA TYR A 423 1.22 -1.14 18.41
C TYR A 423 -0.28 -1.17 18.71
N PRO A 424 -0.80 -2.09 19.56
CA PRO A 424 -2.23 -2.18 19.82
C PRO A 424 -2.78 -0.92 20.50
N ILE A 425 -2.01 -0.27 21.40
CA ILE A 425 -2.44 0.96 22.06
C ILE A 425 -2.58 2.10 21.02
N SER A 426 -1.59 2.27 20.13
CA SER A 426 -1.67 3.29 19.09
C SER A 426 -2.84 3.04 18.13
N TRP A 427 -3.11 1.78 17.78
CA TRP A 427 -4.26 1.42 16.93
C TRP A 427 -5.60 1.70 17.60
N PHE A 428 -5.72 1.39 18.90
CA PHE A 428 -6.94 1.67 19.67
C PHE A 428 -7.24 3.17 19.78
N VAL A 429 -6.22 3.97 20.14
CA VAL A 429 -6.35 5.42 20.25
C VAL A 429 -6.71 6.04 18.90
N THR A 430 -5.97 5.69 17.85
CA THR A 430 -6.24 6.18 16.49
C THR A 430 -7.61 5.73 15.98
N GLY A 431 -7.95 4.45 16.21
CA GLY A 431 -9.23 3.87 15.83
C GLY A 431 -10.39 4.65 16.43
N THR A 432 -10.33 4.91 17.72
CA THR A 432 -11.36 5.69 18.42
C THR A 432 -11.52 7.09 17.83
N MET A 433 -10.41 7.81 17.62
CA MET A 433 -10.45 9.17 17.05
C MET A 433 -11.02 9.19 15.63
N VAL A 434 -10.59 8.28 14.76
CA VAL A 434 -11.02 8.26 13.35
C VAL A 434 -12.47 7.78 13.24
N LEU A 435 -12.92 6.83 14.07
CA LEU A 435 -14.32 6.40 14.14
C LEU A 435 -15.24 7.56 14.57
N ILE A 436 -14.86 8.32 15.59
CA ILE A 436 -15.61 9.50 16.01
C ILE A 436 -15.73 10.51 14.87
N ALA A 437 -14.61 10.77 14.16
CA ALA A 437 -14.60 11.67 13.01
C ALA A 437 -15.52 11.18 11.86
N TYR A 438 -15.52 9.87 11.60
CA TYR A 438 -16.44 9.25 10.64
C TYR A 438 -17.90 9.48 11.02
N TRP A 439 -18.28 9.20 12.28
CA TRP A 439 -19.66 9.38 12.76
C TRP A 439 -20.14 10.82 12.75
N ILE A 440 -19.29 11.76 13.14
CA ILE A 440 -19.58 13.19 13.04
C ILE A 440 -19.83 13.58 11.59
N THR A 441 -19.01 13.06 10.66
CA THR A 441 -19.15 13.36 9.23
C THR A 441 -20.47 12.84 8.64
N ILE A 442 -20.86 11.60 8.99
CA ILE A 442 -22.12 11.01 8.52
C ILE A 442 -23.33 11.72 9.12
N LYS A 443 -23.31 12.05 10.42
CA LYS A 443 -24.43 12.78 11.08
C LYS A 443 -24.68 14.15 10.46
N LYS A 444 -23.62 14.94 10.22
CA LYS A 444 -23.76 16.27 9.58
C LYS A 444 -24.45 16.19 8.22
N LYS A 445 -24.18 15.17 7.42
CA LYS A 445 -24.81 15.04 6.09
C LYS A 445 -26.28 14.67 6.16
N ILE A 446 -26.73 13.99 7.21
CA ILE A 446 -28.14 13.63 7.40
C ILE A 446 -28.96 14.86 7.81
N GLN A 447 -28.38 15.79 8.59
CA GLN A 447 -29.06 17.00 9.05
C GLN A 447 -29.29 18.06 7.94
N TYR A 448 -28.48 18.05 6.87
CA TYR A 448 -28.56 19.01 5.76
C TYR A 448 -29.32 18.44 4.54
N ARG A 449 -30.04 17.35 4.68
CA ARG A 449 -31.02 16.78 3.74
C ARG A 449 -32.43 16.85 4.34
#